data_4df393d597d3751ce7cc2573cd835339
#
_entry.id   4df393d597d3751ce7cc2573cd835339
#
_cell.length_a   1.000
_cell.length_b   1.000
_cell.length_c   1.000
_cell.angle_alpha   90.00
_cell.angle_beta   90.00
_cell.angle_gamma   90.00
#
_symmetry.space_group_name_H-M   'P 1'
#
loop_
_entity.id
_entity.type
_entity.pdbx_description
1 polymer ?
#
loop_
_entity_poly.entity_id
_entity_poly.type
_entity_poly.pdbx_seq_one_letter_code
_entity_poly.pdbx_strand_id
1 'polypeptide(L)'
;VSFIVGCPADWADSDRTRYASLLMDAGLPNVRIVPESRAAFLSASTAEEDETLRRALMDCALVIDLGSSTMDLAYVCDGREYAVSTMGVQLGGGMLDELLLERAVDALCAEEAELVREILREKSAWKSRMMLSARRLKEQFFTLGTGEELTRRETIFCEGRHVLNLTISAAIVEELCERPSPLLEGESFRSRMMNCLLMAQQMTAQRPPKV
;
A
#
# COMPACT_ATOMS: atom_id res chain seq x y z
N VAL A 1 18.36 -25.22 6.59
CA VAL A 1 17.54 -24.22 5.85
C VAL A 1 17.62 -22.92 6.62
N SER A 2 17.86 -21.80 5.94
CA SER A 2 17.81 -20.46 6.51
C SER A 2 16.62 -19.70 5.92
N PHE A 3 15.98 -18.87 6.73
CA PHE A 3 14.85 -18.06 6.32
C PHE A 3 15.25 -16.58 6.32
N ILE A 4 14.96 -15.88 5.23
CA ILE A 4 15.07 -14.42 5.14
C ILE A 4 13.66 -13.89 5.12
N VAL A 5 13.32 -13.01 6.07
CA VAL A 5 11.97 -12.49 6.24
C VAL A 5 12.04 -10.96 6.20
N GLY A 6 11.14 -10.36 5.42
CA GLY A 6 11.00 -8.92 5.29
C GLY A 6 10.42 -8.27 6.54
N CYS A 7 10.79 -7.02 6.77
CA CYS A 7 10.14 -6.14 7.73
C CYS A 7 10.09 -4.72 7.19
N PRO A 8 9.19 -3.85 7.68
CA PRO A 8 9.21 -2.42 7.38
C PRO A 8 10.59 -1.80 7.65
N ALA A 9 10.97 -0.82 6.81
CA ALA A 9 12.30 -0.20 6.88
C ALA A 9 12.53 0.59 8.18
N ASP A 10 11.47 1.14 8.75
CA ASP A 10 11.47 1.98 9.96
C ASP A 10 11.51 1.20 11.28
N TRP A 11 11.44 -0.14 11.23
CA TRP A 11 11.51 -0.95 12.45
C TRP A 11 12.85 -0.78 13.16
N ALA A 12 12.79 -0.52 14.47
CA ALA A 12 13.99 -0.50 15.30
C ALA A 12 14.63 -1.90 15.42
N ASP A 13 15.89 -1.96 15.76
CA ASP A 13 16.61 -3.23 15.95
C ASP A 13 15.98 -4.12 17.04
N SER A 14 15.35 -3.51 18.06
CA SER A 14 14.58 -4.21 19.09
C SER A 14 13.38 -4.96 18.50
N ASP A 15 12.65 -4.33 17.57
CA ASP A 15 11.47 -4.92 16.93
C ASP A 15 11.86 -6.04 15.99
N ARG A 16 12.93 -5.85 15.21
CA ARG A 16 13.51 -6.88 14.34
C ARG A 16 13.97 -8.10 15.14
N THR A 17 14.62 -7.87 16.29
CA THR A 17 15.07 -8.95 17.18
C THR A 17 13.88 -9.70 17.76
N ARG A 18 12.86 -8.99 18.23
CA ARG A 18 11.65 -9.59 18.77
C ARG A 18 10.90 -10.40 17.71
N TYR A 19 10.81 -9.89 16.49
CA TYR A 19 10.16 -10.58 15.38
C TYR A 19 10.91 -11.85 15.00
N ALA A 20 12.25 -11.80 14.90
CA ALA A 20 13.07 -12.98 14.68
C ALA A 20 12.83 -14.05 15.76
N SER A 21 12.77 -13.66 17.05
CA SER A 21 12.49 -14.57 18.14
C SER A 21 11.13 -15.23 18.02
N LEU A 22 10.08 -14.47 17.73
CA LEU A 22 8.72 -14.99 17.51
C LEU A 22 8.67 -16.03 16.38
N LEU A 23 9.38 -15.79 15.28
CA LEU A 23 9.45 -16.72 14.16
C LEU A 23 10.23 -17.99 14.51
N MET A 24 11.31 -17.87 15.27
CA MET A 24 12.06 -19.03 15.76
C MET A 24 11.23 -19.86 16.75
N ASP A 25 10.48 -19.22 17.65
CA ASP A 25 9.57 -19.88 18.58
C ASP A 25 8.41 -20.60 17.85
N ALA A 26 8.01 -20.07 16.69
CA ALA A 26 7.04 -20.70 15.79
C ALA A 26 7.62 -21.86 14.97
N GLY A 27 8.90 -22.20 15.16
CA GLY A 27 9.54 -23.35 14.52
C GLY A 27 10.32 -23.05 13.23
N LEU A 28 10.57 -21.78 12.91
CA LEU A 28 11.43 -21.38 11.77
C LEU A 28 12.90 -21.24 12.25
N PRO A 29 13.77 -22.20 11.98
CA PRO A 29 15.18 -22.09 12.42
C PRO A 29 15.96 -21.10 11.55
N ASN A 30 16.98 -20.46 12.13
CA ASN A 30 17.93 -19.59 11.41
C ASN A 30 17.23 -18.45 10.62
N VAL A 31 16.38 -17.70 11.30
CA VAL A 31 15.68 -16.53 10.73
C VAL A 31 16.62 -15.32 10.71
N ARG A 32 16.65 -14.64 9.57
CA ARG A 32 17.27 -13.32 9.39
C ARG A 32 16.22 -12.33 8.93
N ILE A 33 16.06 -11.25 9.67
CA ILE A 33 15.17 -10.15 9.30
C ILE A 33 15.94 -9.13 8.46
N VAL A 34 15.32 -8.68 7.36
CA VAL A 34 15.85 -7.66 6.45
C VAL A 34 14.77 -6.65 6.11
N PRO A 35 15.09 -5.35 5.92
CA PRO A 35 14.13 -4.38 5.42
C PRO A 35 13.60 -4.76 4.03
N GLU A 36 12.29 -4.59 3.80
CA GLU A 36 11.65 -4.87 2.50
C GLU A 36 12.19 -3.95 1.41
N SER A 37 12.42 -2.67 1.73
CA SER A 37 13.07 -1.70 0.84
C SER A 37 14.44 -2.17 0.36
N ARG A 38 15.24 -2.78 1.24
CA ARG A 38 16.55 -3.34 0.87
C ARG A 38 16.42 -4.56 -0.04
N ALA A 39 15.43 -5.41 0.21
CA ALA A 39 15.17 -6.56 -0.65
C ALA A 39 14.72 -6.12 -2.05
N ALA A 40 13.83 -5.13 -2.13
CA ALA A 40 13.38 -4.52 -3.39
C ALA A 40 14.55 -3.89 -4.16
N PHE A 41 15.40 -3.10 -3.48
CA PHE A 41 16.58 -2.50 -4.08
C PHE A 41 17.55 -3.54 -4.64
N LEU A 42 17.88 -4.58 -3.86
CA LEU A 42 18.78 -5.64 -4.30
C LEU A 42 18.18 -6.42 -5.48
N SER A 43 16.88 -6.68 -5.46
CA SER A 43 16.19 -7.34 -6.56
C SER A 43 16.26 -6.50 -7.84
N ALA A 44 15.93 -5.22 -7.76
CA ALA A 44 16.00 -4.30 -8.90
C ALA A 44 17.42 -4.18 -9.45
N SER A 45 18.41 -3.97 -8.58
CA SER A 45 19.80 -3.81 -9.01
C SER A 45 20.42 -5.08 -9.59
N THR A 46 19.91 -6.27 -9.22
CA THR A 46 20.37 -7.56 -9.75
C THR A 46 19.68 -7.93 -11.06
N ALA A 47 18.42 -7.52 -11.22
CA ALA A 47 17.63 -7.78 -12.41
C ALA A 47 17.92 -6.79 -13.55
N GLU A 48 18.57 -5.65 -13.25
CA GLU A 48 18.87 -4.62 -14.25
C GLU A 48 19.99 -5.07 -15.19
N GLU A 49 19.68 -5.13 -16.47
CA GLU A 49 20.60 -5.55 -17.54
C GLU A 49 21.46 -4.39 -18.05
N ASP A 50 20.97 -3.14 -17.96
CA ASP A 50 21.73 -1.95 -18.31
C ASP A 50 22.77 -1.63 -17.22
N GLU A 51 24.02 -1.80 -17.56
CA GLU A 51 25.17 -1.55 -16.65
C GLU A 51 25.21 -0.10 -16.16
N THR A 52 24.82 0.86 -16.99
CA THR A 52 24.81 2.30 -16.62
C THR A 52 23.73 2.56 -15.57
N LEU A 53 22.53 2.03 -15.79
CA LEU A 53 21.43 2.15 -14.87
C LEU A 53 21.72 1.40 -13.56
N ARG A 54 22.30 0.19 -13.65
CA ARG A 54 22.70 -0.58 -12.49
C ARG A 54 23.72 0.18 -11.62
N ARG A 55 24.72 0.83 -12.23
CA ARG A 55 25.68 1.66 -11.49
C ARG A 55 25.04 2.87 -10.84
N ALA A 56 24.11 3.53 -11.55
CA ALA A 56 23.36 4.66 -11.00
C ALA A 56 22.53 4.24 -9.78
N LEU A 57 21.85 3.09 -9.84
CA LEU A 57 21.12 2.50 -8.70
C LEU A 57 22.05 2.25 -7.51
N MET A 58 23.24 1.68 -7.75
CA MET A 58 24.21 1.35 -6.68
C MET A 58 24.84 2.59 -6.06
N ASP A 59 24.90 3.70 -6.79
CA ASP A 59 25.46 4.97 -6.28
C ASP A 59 24.46 5.67 -5.35
N CYS A 60 23.29 6.07 -5.86
CA CYS A 60 22.23 6.68 -5.06
C CYS A 60 20.85 6.40 -5.66
N ALA A 61 19.96 5.75 -4.88
CA ALA A 61 18.59 5.45 -5.28
C ALA A 61 17.59 5.78 -4.16
N LEU A 62 16.41 6.24 -4.55
CA LEU A 62 15.24 6.32 -3.67
C LEU A 62 14.35 5.12 -3.95
N VAL A 63 14.15 4.29 -2.95
CA VAL A 63 13.23 3.16 -2.99
C VAL A 63 11.88 3.62 -2.44
N ILE A 64 10.83 3.46 -3.24
CA ILE A 64 9.45 3.73 -2.86
C ILE A 64 8.72 2.39 -2.86
N ASP A 65 8.37 1.91 -1.68
CA ASP A 65 7.57 0.70 -1.51
C ASP A 65 6.14 1.10 -1.14
N LEU A 66 5.21 0.94 -2.08
CA LEU A 66 3.79 1.20 -1.88
C LEU A 66 3.06 -0.12 -1.70
N GLY A 67 2.95 -0.54 -0.46
CA GLY A 67 2.27 -1.76 -0.07
C GLY A 67 0.74 -1.64 -0.05
N SER A 68 0.09 -2.62 0.55
CA SER A 68 -1.37 -2.59 0.76
C SER A 68 -1.80 -1.59 1.83
N SER A 69 -1.02 -1.46 2.89
CA SER A 69 -1.37 -0.66 4.08
C SER A 69 -0.48 0.56 4.27
N THR A 70 0.79 0.47 3.84
CA THR A 70 1.82 1.48 4.10
C THR A 70 2.55 1.85 2.82
N MET A 71 3.11 3.05 2.84
CA MET A 71 4.15 3.49 1.92
C MET A 71 5.44 3.65 2.70
N ASP A 72 6.46 2.91 2.31
CA ASP A 72 7.78 2.98 2.88
C ASP A 72 8.76 3.64 1.89
N LEU A 73 9.57 4.55 2.40
CA LEU A 73 10.57 5.25 1.63
C LEU A 73 11.94 4.95 2.23
N ALA A 74 12.87 4.50 1.41
CA ALA A 74 14.25 4.31 1.80
C ALA A 74 15.19 4.94 0.78
N TYR A 75 16.20 5.62 1.27
CA TYR A 75 17.27 6.18 0.46
C TYR A 75 18.51 5.32 0.60
N VAL A 76 19.00 4.79 -0.52
CA VAL A 76 20.22 3.99 -0.58
C VAL A 76 21.29 4.84 -1.24
N CYS A 77 22.43 5.00 -0.58
CA CYS A 77 23.56 5.75 -1.11
C CYS A 77 24.87 5.12 -0.65
N ASP A 78 25.80 4.91 -1.57
CA ASP A 78 27.09 4.24 -1.30
C ASP A 78 26.92 2.88 -0.56
N GLY A 79 25.88 2.12 -0.91
CA GLY A 79 25.57 0.83 -0.29
C GLY A 79 25.03 0.92 1.15
N ARG A 80 24.75 2.11 1.65
CA ARG A 80 24.09 2.34 2.95
C ARG A 80 22.65 2.75 2.74
N GLU A 81 21.78 2.19 3.55
CA GLU A 81 20.35 2.49 3.55
C GLU A 81 20.03 3.47 4.68
N TYR A 82 19.24 4.47 4.35
CA TYR A 82 18.71 5.48 5.25
C TYR A 82 17.19 5.45 5.14
N ALA A 83 16.50 5.08 6.22
CA ALA A 83 15.03 5.19 6.27
C ALA A 83 14.65 6.67 6.15
N VAL A 84 13.85 7.00 5.14
CA VAL A 84 13.37 8.37 4.91
C VAL A 84 12.14 8.67 5.75
N SER A 85 11.35 7.65 6.03
CA SER A 85 10.15 7.77 6.83
C SER A 85 10.40 7.25 8.24
N THR A 86 10.44 8.16 9.20
CA THR A 86 10.32 7.84 10.63
C THR A 86 8.85 7.66 11.05
N MET A 87 7.93 7.84 10.12
CA MET A 87 6.50 7.61 10.30
C MET A 87 6.05 6.69 9.18
N GLY A 88 5.82 5.43 9.48
CA GLY A 88 5.08 4.53 8.62
C GLY A 88 3.77 5.20 8.25
N VAL A 89 3.73 5.81 7.06
CA VAL A 89 2.54 6.51 6.62
C VAL A 89 1.55 5.44 6.25
N GLN A 90 0.41 5.41 6.95
CA GLN A 90 -0.72 4.57 6.56
C GLN A 90 -1.26 5.11 5.22
N LEU A 91 -0.56 4.77 4.16
CA LEU A 91 -0.89 5.15 2.80
C LEU A 91 -0.56 3.96 1.91
N GLY A 92 -1.56 3.20 1.53
CA GLY A 92 -1.36 2.01 0.73
C GLY A 92 -2.50 1.75 -0.24
N GLY A 93 -2.30 0.80 -1.14
CA GLY A 93 -3.29 0.44 -2.14
C GLY A 93 -4.62 -0.06 -1.55
N GLY A 94 -4.63 -0.57 -0.33
CA GLY A 94 -5.84 -0.96 0.39
C GLY A 94 -6.76 0.20 0.76
N MET A 95 -6.23 1.41 0.87
CA MET A 95 -7.04 2.61 1.06
C MET A 95 -7.92 2.92 -0.14
N LEU A 96 -7.39 2.76 -1.36
CA LEU A 96 -8.20 2.89 -2.56
C LEU A 96 -9.30 1.82 -2.62
N ASP A 97 -9.04 0.62 -2.10
CA ASP A 97 -10.05 -0.43 -1.99
C ASP A 97 -11.19 0.00 -1.06
N GLU A 98 -10.86 0.62 0.08
CA GLU A 98 -11.83 1.12 1.04
C GLU A 98 -12.63 2.30 0.47
N LEU A 99 -11.98 3.26 -0.19
CA LEU A 99 -12.64 4.39 -0.84
C LEU A 99 -13.58 3.93 -1.99
N LEU A 100 -13.20 2.91 -2.76
CA LEU A 100 -14.08 2.29 -3.76
C LEU A 100 -15.32 1.66 -3.13
N LEU A 101 -15.16 0.98 -2.01
CA LEU A 101 -16.26 0.37 -1.26
C LEU A 101 -17.18 1.47 -0.68
N GLU A 102 -16.63 2.49 -0.03
CA GLU A 102 -17.39 3.62 0.50
C GLU A 102 -18.21 4.31 -0.60
N ARG A 103 -17.59 4.56 -1.75
CA ARG A 103 -18.29 5.15 -2.90
C ARG A 103 -19.47 4.30 -3.37
N ALA A 104 -19.33 2.97 -3.37
CA ALA A 104 -20.42 2.07 -3.74
C ALA A 104 -21.56 2.08 -2.70
N VAL A 105 -21.22 2.24 -1.41
CA VAL A 105 -22.21 2.39 -0.34
C VAL A 105 -22.91 3.76 -0.42
N ASP A 106 -22.16 4.83 -0.67
CA ASP A 106 -22.71 6.19 -0.83
C ASP A 106 -23.70 6.31 -2.00
N ALA A 107 -23.63 5.40 -2.99
CA ALA A 107 -24.55 5.36 -4.11
C ALA A 107 -25.92 4.72 -3.79
N LEU A 108 -26.09 4.12 -2.60
CA LEU A 108 -27.36 3.59 -2.11
C LEU A 108 -28.25 4.73 -1.58
N CYS A 109 -29.54 4.46 -1.37
CA CYS A 109 -30.36 5.40 -0.62
C CYS A 109 -29.89 5.54 0.83
N ALA A 110 -30.17 6.64 1.49
CA ALA A 110 -29.60 6.96 2.80
C ALA A 110 -29.84 5.89 3.87
N GLU A 111 -31.06 5.35 3.91
CA GLU A 111 -31.43 4.30 4.89
C GLU A 111 -30.65 2.99 4.64
N GLU A 112 -30.56 2.58 3.37
CA GLU A 112 -29.83 1.38 3.00
C GLU A 112 -28.31 1.55 3.18
N ALA A 113 -27.76 2.70 2.86
CA ALA A 113 -26.36 3.02 3.06
C ALA A 113 -25.96 2.93 4.54
N GLU A 114 -26.78 3.46 5.45
CA GLU A 114 -26.53 3.39 6.89
C GLU A 114 -26.54 1.94 7.40
N LEU A 115 -27.55 1.17 7.00
CA LEU A 115 -27.67 -0.25 7.36
C LEU A 115 -26.45 -1.06 6.82
N VAL A 116 -26.06 -0.81 5.57
CA VAL A 116 -24.88 -1.51 4.98
C VAL A 116 -23.60 -1.12 5.70
N ARG A 117 -23.40 0.15 6.09
CA ARG A 117 -22.24 0.57 6.90
C ARG A 117 -22.21 -0.15 8.24
N GLU A 118 -23.36 -0.28 8.90
CA GLU A 118 -23.47 -1.02 10.17
C GLU A 118 -23.12 -2.49 10.00
N ILE A 119 -23.66 -3.15 8.98
CA ILE A 119 -23.31 -4.54 8.64
C ILE A 119 -21.80 -4.68 8.40
N LEU A 120 -21.20 -3.80 7.62
CA LEU A 120 -19.78 -3.85 7.33
C LEU A 120 -18.91 -3.58 8.57
N ARG A 121 -19.39 -2.76 9.51
CA ARG A 121 -18.70 -2.50 10.78
C ARG A 121 -18.76 -3.69 11.73
N GLU A 122 -19.92 -4.33 11.86
CA GLU A 122 -20.13 -5.38 12.84
C GLU A 122 -19.80 -6.79 12.35
N LYS A 123 -19.96 -7.02 11.05
CA LYS A 123 -19.76 -8.34 10.43
C LYS A 123 -18.47 -8.36 9.61
N SER A 124 -17.33 -8.62 10.27
CA SER A 124 -16.00 -8.63 9.65
C SER A 124 -15.89 -9.50 8.39
N ALA A 125 -16.64 -10.61 8.32
CA ALA A 125 -16.66 -11.48 7.15
C ALA A 125 -17.22 -10.78 5.91
N TRP A 126 -18.28 -9.96 6.07
CA TRP A 126 -18.82 -9.16 4.97
C TRP A 126 -17.87 -8.04 4.58
N LYS A 127 -17.30 -7.32 5.56
CA LYS A 127 -16.27 -6.30 5.28
C LYS A 127 -15.11 -6.89 4.48
N SER A 128 -14.53 -7.99 4.94
CA SER A 128 -13.40 -8.65 4.26
C SER A 128 -13.74 -9.10 2.84
N ARG A 129 -14.94 -9.63 2.63
CA ARG A 129 -15.41 -10.05 1.30
C ARG A 129 -15.54 -8.85 0.36
N MET A 130 -16.17 -7.77 0.81
CA MET A 130 -16.37 -6.57 -0.02
C MET A 130 -15.03 -5.88 -0.33
N MET A 131 -14.13 -5.80 0.65
CA MET A 131 -12.78 -5.30 0.46
C MET A 131 -11.99 -6.12 -0.56
N LEU A 132 -12.08 -7.46 -0.49
CA LEU A 132 -11.43 -8.33 -1.47
C LEU A 132 -12.02 -8.12 -2.88
N SER A 133 -13.31 -7.86 -2.99
CA SER A 133 -13.96 -7.58 -4.27
C SER A 133 -13.52 -6.23 -4.86
N ALA A 134 -13.44 -5.19 -4.04
CA ALA A 134 -12.91 -3.89 -4.43
C ALA A 134 -11.44 -3.99 -4.89
N ARG A 135 -10.61 -4.71 -4.13
CA ARG A 135 -9.22 -4.98 -4.46
C ARG A 135 -9.06 -5.68 -5.82
N ARG A 136 -9.82 -6.74 -6.05
CA ARG A 136 -9.77 -7.48 -7.34
C ARG A 136 -10.21 -6.62 -8.51
N LEU A 137 -11.22 -5.78 -8.33
CA LEU A 137 -11.65 -4.83 -9.36
C LEU A 137 -10.55 -3.82 -9.68
N LYS A 138 -9.91 -3.25 -8.65
CA LYS A 138 -8.78 -2.34 -8.79
C LYS A 138 -7.59 -3.00 -9.51
N GLU A 139 -7.18 -4.18 -9.05
CA GLU A 139 -6.08 -4.94 -9.67
C GLU A 139 -6.37 -5.25 -11.14
N GLN A 140 -7.59 -5.66 -11.45
CA GLN A 140 -8.03 -5.91 -12.83
C GLN A 140 -7.94 -4.65 -13.68
N PHE A 141 -8.44 -3.51 -13.18
CA PHE A 141 -8.40 -2.23 -13.87
C PHE A 141 -6.97 -1.81 -14.23
N PHE A 142 -6.06 -1.84 -13.28
CA PHE A 142 -4.66 -1.46 -13.51
C PHE A 142 -3.90 -2.48 -14.39
N THR A 143 -4.23 -3.77 -14.29
CA THR A 143 -3.62 -4.82 -15.14
C THR A 143 -4.04 -4.68 -16.60
N LEU A 144 -5.30 -4.35 -16.88
CA LEU A 144 -5.80 -4.15 -18.24
C LEU A 144 -5.20 -2.89 -18.89
N GLY A 145 -4.95 -1.83 -18.10
CA GLY A 145 -4.30 -0.61 -18.57
C GLY A 145 -5.09 0.19 -19.63
N THR A 146 -6.33 -0.18 -19.93
CA THR A 146 -7.15 0.47 -20.97
C THR A 146 -7.75 1.79 -20.51
N GLY A 147 -7.87 2.01 -19.19
CA GLY A 147 -8.58 3.14 -18.60
C GLY A 147 -10.11 3.07 -18.72
N GLU A 148 -10.63 2.02 -19.36
CA GLU A 148 -12.07 1.80 -19.51
C GLU A 148 -12.74 1.52 -18.17
N GLU A 149 -14.03 1.90 -18.06
CA GLU A 149 -14.81 1.66 -16.87
C GLU A 149 -15.06 0.17 -16.65
N LEU A 150 -14.80 -0.30 -15.45
CA LEU A 150 -15.13 -1.65 -15.00
C LEU A 150 -16.13 -1.56 -13.85
N THR A 151 -17.14 -2.43 -13.87
CA THR A 151 -18.12 -2.55 -12.80
C THR A 151 -18.23 -3.98 -12.31
N ARG A 152 -18.23 -4.16 -10.98
CA ARG A 152 -18.47 -5.44 -10.32
C ARG A 152 -19.67 -5.32 -9.40
N ARG A 153 -20.64 -6.19 -9.62
CA ARG A 153 -21.84 -6.28 -8.79
C ARG A 153 -21.64 -7.27 -7.67
N GLU A 154 -21.83 -6.82 -6.44
CA GLU A 154 -21.79 -7.66 -5.23
C GLU A 154 -23.11 -7.63 -4.50
N THR A 155 -23.38 -8.67 -3.71
CA THR A 155 -24.62 -8.77 -2.92
C THR A 155 -24.28 -9.18 -1.49
N ILE A 156 -24.80 -8.43 -0.53
CA ILE A 156 -24.75 -8.73 0.90
C ILE A 156 -26.12 -9.34 1.28
N PHE A 157 -26.10 -10.53 1.83
CA PHE A 157 -27.28 -11.21 2.39
C PHE A 157 -27.20 -11.18 3.91
N CYS A 158 -27.52 -10.05 4.51
CA CYS A 158 -27.55 -9.83 5.95
C CYS A 158 -28.62 -8.77 6.21
N GLU A 159 -29.58 -9.06 7.08
CA GLU A 159 -30.71 -8.17 7.36
C GLU A 159 -31.47 -7.70 6.10
N GLY A 160 -31.47 -8.56 5.09
CA GLY A 160 -32.04 -8.26 3.79
C GLY A 160 -31.12 -8.64 2.64
N ARG A 161 -31.37 -8.05 1.47
CA ARG A 161 -30.57 -8.19 0.27
C ARG A 161 -30.12 -6.82 -0.22
N HIS A 162 -28.82 -6.53 -0.08
CA HIS A 162 -28.24 -5.26 -0.49
C HIS A 162 -27.30 -5.48 -1.69
N VAL A 163 -27.47 -4.68 -2.73
CA VAL A 163 -26.71 -4.78 -3.97
C VAL A 163 -25.77 -3.59 -4.08
N LEU A 164 -24.47 -3.87 -4.10
CA LEU A 164 -23.40 -2.90 -4.30
C LEU A 164 -22.85 -3.00 -5.72
N ASN A 165 -22.74 -1.89 -6.41
CA ASN A 165 -22.05 -1.80 -7.70
C ASN A 165 -20.70 -1.09 -7.46
N LEU A 166 -19.65 -1.87 -7.37
CA LEU A 166 -18.28 -1.36 -7.33
C LEU A 166 -17.90 -0.94 -8.75
N THR A 167 -17.58 0.31 -8.96
CA THR A 167 -17.23 0.86 -10.29
C THR A 167 -15.89 1.58 -10.18
N ILE A 168 -15.01 1.34 -11.15
CA ILE A 168 -13.72 1.98 -11.27
C ILE A 168 -13.48 2.44 -12.71
N SER A 169 -12.93 3.63 -12.88
CA SER A 169 -12.44 4.20 -14.13
C SER A 169 -11.29 5.16 -13.80
N ALA A 170 -10.58 5.65 -14.80
CA ALA A 170 -9.53 6.64 -14.60
C ALA A 170 -10.05 7.89 -13.87
N ALA A 171 -11.21 8.40 -14.25
CA ALA A 171 -11.83 9.55 -13.61
C ALA A 171 -12.23 9.28 -12.14
N ILE A 172 -12.74 8.08 -11.84
CA ILE A 172 -13.08 7.67 -10.47
C ILE A 172 -11.82 7.56 -9.62
N VAL A 173 -10.74 6.97 -10.14
CA VAL A 173 -9.45 6.89 -9.42
C VAL A 173 -8.93 8.29 -9.09
N GLU A 174 -8.99 9.21 -10.05
CA GLU A 174 -8.57 10.59 -9.82
C GLU A 174 -9.44 11.29 -8.76
N GLU A 175 -10.78 11.17 -8.86
CA GLU A 175 -11.71 11.66 -7.86
C GLU A 175 -11.37 11.14 -6.45
N LEU A 176 -11.18 9.82 -6.31
CA LEU A 176 -10.89 9.19 -5.02
C LEU A 176 -9.53 9.61 -4.46
N CYS A 177 -8.53 9.82 -5.32
CA CYS A 177 -7.22 10.30 -4.90
C CYS A 177 -7.23 11.75 -4.42
N GLU A 178 -8.14 12.59 -4.91
CA GLU A 178 -8.28 14.00 -4.52
C GLU A 178 -9.25 14.20 -3.35
N ARG A 179 -10.13 13.25 -3.09
CA ARG A 179 -11.14 13.37 -2.03
C ARG A 179 -10.50 13.30 -0.65
N PRO A 180 -10.72 14.31 0.23
CA PRO A 180 -10.34 14.22 1.63
C PRO A 180 -11.04 13.02 2.30
N SER A 181 -10.30 12.26 3.09
CA SER A 181 -10.84 11.08 3.76
C SER A 181 -10.58 11.12 5.26
N PRO A 182 -11.55 10.75 6.11
CA PRO A 182 -11.32 10.54 7.54
C PRO A 182 -10.23 9.49 7.82
N LEU A 183 -10.04 8.53 6.92
CA LEU A 183 -8.98 7.52 6.99
C LEU A 183 -7.57 8.13 6.91
N LEU A 184 -7.47 9.34 6.36
CA LEU A 184 -6.24 10.13 6.21
C LEU A 184 -6.29 11.42 7.06
N GLU A 185 -7.01 11.40 8.16
CA GLU A 185 -7.12 12.56 9.06
C GLU A 185 -7.62 13.83 8.35
N GLY A 186 -8.43 13.67 7.31
CA GLY A 186 -8.97 14.75 6.50
C GLY A 186 -8.10 15.18 5.32
N GLU A 187 -6.96 14.55 5.10
CA GLU A 187 -6.18 14.74 3.88
C GLU A 187 -6.70 13.87 2.73
N SER A 188 -6.29 14.20 1.49
CA SER A 188 -6.48 13.33 0.33
C SER A 188 -5.29 12.37 0.15
N PHE A 189 -5.53 11.25 -0.55
CA PHE A 189 -4.47 10.31 -0.89
C PHE A 189 -3.32 10.99 -1.63
N ARG A 190 -3.63 11.84 -2.61
CA ARG A 190 -2.65 12.61 -3.37
C ARG A 190 -1.84 13.57 -2.50
N SER A 191 -2.52 14.34 -1.63
CA SER A 191 -1.84 15.27 -0.71
C SER A 191 -0.86 14.55 0.20
N ARG A 192 -1.30 13.44 0.80
CA ARG A 192 -0.46 12.64 1.69
C ARG A 192 0.76 12.06 0.97
N MET A 193 0.56 11.52 -0.25
CA MET A 193 1.65 11.01 -1.09
C MET A 193 2.64 12.11 -1.46
N MET A 194 2.16 13.27 -1.90
CA MET A 194 3.02 14.40 -2.24
C MET A 194 3.85 14.88 -1.05
N ASN A 195 3.27 14.96 0.14
CA ASN A 195 3.97 15.32 1.36
C ASN A 195 5.12 14.32 1.66
N CYS A 196 4.88 13.03 1.52
CA CYS A 196 5.93 12.02 1.69
C CYS A 196 7.07 12.17 0.67
N LEU A 197 6.73 12.40 -0.59
CA LEU A 197 7.73 12.61 -1.65
C LEU A 197 8.54 13.90 -1.44
N LEU A 198 7.92 14.98 -1.00
CA LEU A 198 8.60 16.22 -0.65
C LEU A 198 9.56 16.03 0.54
N MET A 199 9.16 15.29 1.57
CA MET A 199 10.05 14.94 2.68
C MET A 199 11.25 14.12 2.20
N ALA A 200 11.03 13.11 1.35
CA ALA A 200 12.10 12.33 0.75
C ALA A 200 13.06 13.21 -0.05
N GLN A 201 12.54 14.12 -0.87
CA GLN A 201 13.32 15.07 -1.64
C GLN A 201 14.18 15.98 -0.75
N GLN A 202 13.64 16.48 0.35
CA GLN A 202 14.38 17.32 1.30
C GLN A 202 15.54 16.56 1.94
N MET A 203 15.32 15.30 2.33
CA MET A 203 16.35 14.46 2.94
C MET A 203 17.46 14.07 1.97
N THR A 204 17.11 13.92 0.69
CA THR A 204 18.06 13.54 -0.38
C THR A 204 18.66 14.75 -1.12
N ALA A 205 18.31 15.98 -0.73
CA ALA A 205 18.71 17.21 -1.43
C ALA A 205 20.23 17.40 -1.57
N GLN A 206 21.02 16.91 -0.60
CA GLN A 206 22.49 17.01 -0.66
C GLN A 206 23.12 15.98 -1.60
N ARG A 207 22.47 14.83 -1.79
CA ARG A 207 22.86 13.76 -2.70
C ARG A 207 21.62 13.19 -3.38
N PRO A 208 21.12 13.84 -4.43
CA PRO A 208 19.89 13.41 -5.09
C PRO A 208 20.05 12.01 -5.69
N PRO A 209 18.97 11.18 -5.65
CA PRO A 209 18.95 9.90 -6.35
C PRO A 209 19.29 10.12 -7.82
N LYS A 210 20.01 9.19 -8.40
CA LYS A 210 20.37 9.20 -9.82
C LYS A 210 19.36 8.43 -10.68
N VAL A 211 18.49 7.67 -10.03
CA VAL A 211 17.41 6.88 -10.61
C VAL A 211 16.21 6.89 -9.65
#